data_a1d8dffd00f603694a6a71f9b5330b23
#
_entry.id   a1d8dffd00f603694a6a71f9b5330b23
#
_cell.length_a   1.000
_cell.length_b   1.000
_cell.length_c   1.000
_cell.angle_alpha   90.00
_cell.angle_beta   90.00
_cell.angle_gamma   90.00
#
_symmetry.space_group_name_H-M   'P 1'
#
loop_
_entity.id
_entity.type
_entity.pdbx_description
1 polymer ?
#
loop_
_entity_poly.entity_id
_entity_poly.type
_entity_poly.pdbx_seq_one_letter_code
_entity_poly.pdbx_strand_id
1 'polypeptide(L)'
;MDQTEQQNLNPIEIADGIYWLGYSYGSSSLHCNPYLIVEGDEAVLIDGGSRDDFSYVMLKILRTGLKPAQIKRLIYHHYDPDLCGNLLQMEAMINTPELHIISHAENNVFIHYYSRKTPKIDYRSINNEFVFESGRRLAFYGTPFCHAPGSFVTYDTKTKTLFSSDLFGSYDTEWALFTDLNPACEICYANQICPVTGKACPLYPIGQFHQHIMTSNAALIHALDVMEALDIERIAPQHGSILSGKQQVQLALHYLRRLGDVGIDYLASEKML
;
A
#
# COMPACT_ATOMS: atom_id res chain seq x y z
N MET A 1 14.90 -25.96 2.75
CA MET A 1 13.82 -24.94 2.78
C MET A 1 12.60 -25.59 3.40
N ASP A 2 12.12 -25.04 4.49
CA ASP A 2 10.92 -25.50 5.17
C ASP A 2 9.68 -25.25 4.26
N GLN A 3 8.62 -26.04 4.42
CA GLN A 3 7.38 -25.88 3.63
C GLN A 3 6.78 -24.47 3.81
N THR A 4 6.98 -23.85 4.95
CA THR A 4 6.58 -22.46 5.25
C THR A 4 7.36 -21.44 4.41
N GLU A 5 8.66 -21.63 4.19
CA GLU A 5 9.49 -20.79 3.33
C GLU A 5 9.10 -20.93 1.86
N GLN A 6 8.75 -22.14 1.40
CA GLN A 6 8.30 -22.36 0.02
C GLN A 6 6.92 -21.71 -0.27
N GLN A 7 6.01 -21.71 0.70
CA GLN A 7 4.72 -21.05 0.58
C GLN A 7 4.87 -19.52 0.47
N ASN A 8 5.84 -18.94 1.15
CA ASN A 8 6.09 -17.49 1.12
C ASN A 8 6.69 -16.98 -0.21
N LEU A 9 7.17 -17.88 -1.09
CA LEU A 9 7.74 -17.53 -2.39
C LEU A 9 6.73 -17.52 -3.54
N ASN A 10 5.46 -17.88 -3.31
CA ASN A 10 4.43 -17.83 -4.33
C ASN A 10 3.66 -16.49 -4.29
N PRO A 11 3.24 -15.96 -5.46
CA PRO A 11 2.28 -14.86 -5.45
C PRO A 11 0.98 -15.34 -4.82
N ILE A 12 0.31 -14.46 -4.08
CA ILE A 12 -0.99 -14.76 -3.47
C ILE A 12 -2.04 -13.87 -4.15
N GLU A 13 -2.99 -14.48 -4.84
CA GLU A 13 -4.11 -13.75 -5.42
C GLU A 13 -5.06 -13.31 -4.30
N ILE A 14 -5.21 -11.99 -4.14
CA ILE A 14 -6.04 -11.38 -3.09
C ILE A 14 -7.40 -10.90 -3.60
N ALA A 15 -7.52 -10.72 -4.91
CA ALA A 15 -8.75 -10.43 -5.63
C ALA A 15 -8.53 -10.77 -7.11
N ASP A 16 -9.58 -10.76 -7.92
CA ASP A 16 -9.54 -11.11 -9.34
C ASP A 16 -8.43 -10.34 -10.09
N GLY A 17 -7.38 -11.07 -10.49
CA GLY A 17 -6.20 -10.55 -11.16
C GLY A 17 -5.30 -9.66 -10.31
N ILE A 18 -5.46 -9.61 -8.99
CA ILE A 18 -4.62 -8.85 -8.07
C ILE A 18 -3.78 -9.80 -7.20
N TYR A 19 -2.47 -9.68 -7.29
CA TYR A 19 -1.52 -10.53 -6.59
C TYR A 19 -0.70 -9.73 -5.58
N TRP A 20 -0.61 -10.22 -4.34
CA TRP A 20 0.37 -9.77 -3.37
C TRP A 20 1.73 -10.40 -3.66
N LEU A 21 2.77 -9.58 -3.73
CA LEU A 21 4.13 -9.98 -4.07
C LEU A 21 5.13 -9.79 -2.92
N GLY A 22 4.69 -9.27 -1.78
CA GLY A 22 5.55 -8.99 -0.65
C GLY A 22 6.22 -10.24 -0.06
N TYR A 23 7.23 -10.01 0.75
CA TYR A 23 7.95 -11.06 1.46
C TYR A 23 8.14 -10.65 2.91
N SER A 24 7.83 -11.55 3.84
CA SER A 24 8.08 -11.32 5.28
C SER A 24 9.39 -11.96 5.70
N TYR A 25 10.30 -11.17 6.24
CA TYR A 25 11.60 -11.61 6.76
C TYR A 25 11.52 -12.17 8.19
N GLY A 26 10.33 -12.38 8.72
CA GLY A 26 10.06 -13.04 10.01
C GLY A 26 10.38 -12.22 11.26
N SER A 27 11.48 -11.48 11.27
CA SER A 27 11.92 -10.65 12.42
C SER A 27 11.96 -9.16 12.11
N SER A 28 11.56 -8.75 10.92
CA SER A 28 11.49 -7.35 10.52
C SER A 28 10.31 -6.67 11.22
N SER A 29 10.52 -5.46 11.70
CA SER A 29 9.44 -4.64 12.27
C SER A 29 8.55 -4.00 11.20
N LEU A 30 8.96 -4.05 9.93
CA LEU A 30 8.26 -3.47 8.79
C LEU A 30 8.65 -4.23 7.51
N HIS A 31 7.66 -4.70 6.75
CA HIS A 31 7.85 -5.29 5.42
C HIS A 31 7.06 -4.51 4.37
N CYS A 32 7.42 -4.68 3.10
CA CYS A 32 6.75 -4.03 1.99
C CYS A 32 5.73 -4.96 1.33
N ASN A 33 4.62 -4.40 0.90
CA ASN A 33 3.56 -5.08 0.17
C ASN A 33 3.44 -4.58 -1.28
N PRO A 34 4.32 -4.98 -2.19
CA PRO A 34 4.11 -4.74 -3.62
C PRO A 34 2.91 -5.53 -4.13
N TYR A 35 2.13 -4.92 -5.04
CA TYR A 35 0.98 -5.57 -5.65
C TYR A 35 1.10 -5.56 -7.17
N LEU A 36 0.69 -6.66 -7.80
CA LEU A 36 0.61 -6.79 -9.25
C LEU A 36 -0.85 -6.92 -9.66
N ILE A 37 -1.28 -6.09 -10.59
CA ILE A 37 -2.58 -6.22 -11.26
C ILE A 37 -2.35 -6.74 -12.65
N VAL A 38 -2.94 -7.88 -12.97
CA VAL A 38 -2.89 -8.51 -14.29
C VAL A 38 -4.28 -8.45 -14.91
N GLU A 39 -4.34 -7.92 -16.13
CA GLU A 39 -5.60 -7.85 -16.89
C GLU A 39 -5.30 -8.15 -18.37
N GLY A 40 -5.70 -9.34 -18.84
CA GLY A 40 -5.35 -9.82 -20.17
C GLY A 40 -3.83 -9.92 -20.37
N ASP A 41 -3.32 -9.25 -21.39
CA ASP A 41 -1.89 -9.20 -21.71
C ASP A 41 -1.15 -8.00 -21.11
N GLU A 42 -1.79 -7.26 -20.23
CA GLU A 42 -1.23 -6.09 -19.56
C GLU A 42 -1.11 -6.31 -18.06
N ALA A 43 -0.11 -5.67 -17.48
CA ALA A 43 0.03 -5.64 -16.03
C ALA A 43 0.49 -4.26 -15.52
N VAL A 44 0.11 -3.98 -14.28
CA VAL A 44 0.51 -2.81 -13.50
C VAL A 44 1.14 -3.30 -12.20
N LEU A 45 2.33 -2.82 -11.86
CA LEU A 45 2.96 -3.06 -10.56
C LEU A 45 2.75 -1.81 -9.69
N ILE A 46 2.24 -2.02 -8.50
CA ILE A 46 2.03 -0.97 -7.49
C ILE A 46 3.07 -1.13 -6.40
N ASP A 47 3.83 -0.06 -6.12
CA ASP A 47 4.86 0.05 -5.10
C ASP A 47 5.85 -1.13 -5.16
N GLY A 48 6.94 -0.94 -5.89
CA GLY A 48 7.83 -2.03 -6.31
C GLY A 48 8.58 -2.75 -5.17
N GLY A 49 8.67 -2.13 -4.00
CA GLY A 49 9.45 -2.63 -2.86
C GLY A 49 10.85 -2.04 -2.78
N SER A 50 11.56 -2.37 -1.71
CA SER A 50 12.94 -1.98 -1.48
C SER A 50 13.90 -2.67 -2.45
N ARG A 51 15.18 -2.27 -2.42
CA ARG A 51 16.22 -2.93 -3.21
C ARG A 51 16.36 -4.41 -2.84
N ASP A 52 16.23 -4.76 -1.58
CA ASP A 52 16.40 -6.12 -1.07
C ASP A 52 15.22 -7.01 -1.44
N ASP A 53 14.02 -6.44 -1.63
CA ASP A 53 12.82 -7.16 -2.03
C ASP A 53 12.83 -7.60 -3.50
N PHE A 54 13.68 -7.00 -4.35
CA PHE A 54 13.66 -7.20 -5.79
C PHE A 54 13.60 -8.67 -6.21
N SER A 55 14.46 -9.52 -5.63
CA SER A 55 14.56 -10.93 -6.03
C SER A 55 13.28 -11.70 -5.73
N TYR A 56 12.64 -11.42 -4.59
CA TYR A 56 11.38 -12.05 -4.18
C TYR A 56 10.21 -11.56 -5.02
N VAL A 57 10.11 -10.25 -5.22
CA VAL A 57 9.06 -9.63 -6.04
C VAL A 57 9.13 -10.14 -7.47
N MET A 58 10.32 -10.12 -8.10
CA MET A 58 10.51 -10.60 -9.46
C MET A 58 10.21 -12.11 -9.60
N LEU A 59 10.66 -12.93 -8.64
CA LEU A 59 10.34 -14.36 -8.63
C LEU A 59 8.83 -14.60 -8.60
N LYS A 60 8.10 -13.85 -7.76
CA LYS A 60 6.64 -13.96 -7.66
C LYS A 60 5.93 -13.48 -8.93
N ILE A 61 6.41 -12.39 -9.55
CA ILE A 61 5.92 -11.94 -10.87
C ILE A 61 6.06 -13.09 -11.88
N LEU A 62 7.24 -13.69 -12.01
CA LEU A 62 7.47 -14.79 -12.95
C LEU A 62 6.59 -16.02 -12.66
N ARG A 63 6.30 -16.28 -11.38
CA ARG A 63 5.43 -17.40 -10.95
C ARG A 63 3.94 -17.18 -11.24
N THR A 64 3.49 -15.95 -11.53
CA THR A 64 2.14 -15.73 -12.09
C THR A 64 2.03 -16.21 -13.54
N GLY A 65 3.14 -16.54 -14.20
CA GLY A 65 3.20 -16.84 -15.64
C GLY A 65 3.35 -15.60 -16.53
N LEU A 66 3.33 -14.39 -15.93
CA LEU A 66 3.49 -13.13 -16.65
C LEU A 66 4.94 -12.97 -17.16
N LYS A 67 5.09 -12.49 -18.39
CA LYS A 67 6.38 -12.03 -18.90
C LYS A 67 6.63 -10.61 -18.38
N PRO A 68 7.81 -10.27 -17.85
CA PRO A 68 8.07 -8.93 -17.32
C PRO A 68 7.73 -7.79 -18.29
N ALA A 69 7.95 -7.99 -19.61
CA ALA A 69 7.62 -6.99 -20.63
C ALA A 69 6.10 -6.66 -20.76
N GLN A 70 5.22 -7.44 -20.14
CA GLN A 70 3.78 -7.17 -20.07
C GLN A 70 3.45 -6.14 -18.99
N ILE A 71 4.38 -5.81 -18.08
CA ILE A 71 4.21 -4.72 -17.12
C ILE A 71 4.37 -3.40 -17.87
N LYS A 72 3.27 -2.68 -18.04
CA LYS A 72 3.24 -1.42 -18.80
C LYS A 72 3.32 -0.20 -17.89
N ARG A 73 2.98 -0.35 -16.62
CA ARG A 73 2.97 0.75 -15.64
C ARG A 73 3.58 0.31 -14.31
N LEU A 74 4.37 1.22 -13.74
CA LEU A 74 4.77 1.20 -12.33
C LEU A 74 4.03 2.36 -11.66
N ILE A 75 3.25 2.09 -10.63
CA ILE A 75 2.60 3.11 -9.83
C ILE A 75 3.38 3.23 -8.54
N TYR A 76 3.81 4.45 -8.19
CA TYR A 76 4.47 4.76 -6.93
C TYR A 76 3.68 5.82 -6.19
N HIS A 77 3.07 5.45 -5.06
CA HIS A 77 2.19 6.31 -4.29
C HIS A 77 2.93 7.48 -3.62
N HIS A 78 4.20 7.28 -3.29
CA HIS A 78 5.17 8.30 -2.91
C HIS A 78 6.58 7.86 -3.34
N TYR A 79 7.66 8.47 -2.79
CA TYR A 79 9.01 8.30 -3.35
C TYR A 79 10.00 7.60 -2.42
N ASP A 80 9.56 6.96 -1.36
CA ASP A 80 10.45 6.36 -0.38
C ASP A 80 11.19 5.11 -0.91
N PRO A 81 12.35 4.77 -0.34
CA PRO A 81 13.18 3.69 -0.85
C PRO A 81 12.55 2.31 -0.71
N ASP A 82 11.59 2.13 0.16
CA ASP A 82 10.83 0.91 0.32
C ASP A 82 9.75 0.70 -0.76
N LEU A 83 9.41 1.75 -1.53
CA LEU A 83 8.58 1.65 -2.73
C LEU A 83 9.41 1.65 -4.00
N CYS A 84 10.41 2.55 -4.09
CA CYS A 84 11.14 2.88 -5.31
C CYS A 84 12.55 2.26 -5.36
N GLY A 85 13.01 1.62 -4.29
CA GLY A 85 14.41 1.21 -4.13
C GLY A 85 14.90 0.20 -5.17
N ASN A 86 14.02 -0.62 -5.71
CA ASN A 86 14.34 -1.60 -6.74
C ASN A 86 14.03 -1.15 -8.17
N LEU A 87 13.68 0.13 -8.39
CA LEU A 87 13.28 0.66 -9.70
C LEU A 87 14.28 0.35 -10.81
N LEU A 88 15.58 0.48 -10.58
CA LEU A 88 16.61 0.20 -11.59
C LEU A 88 16.61 -1.28 -12.03
N GLN A 89 16.43 -2.20 -11.08
CA GLN A 89 16.36 -3.63 -11.36
C GLN A 89 15.06 -3.96 -12.10
N MET A 90 13.94 -3.35 -11.70
CA MET A 90 12.64 -3.51 -12.37
C MET A 90 12.72 -3.04 -13.82
N GLU A 91 13.27 -1.86 -14.09
CA GLU A 91 13.46 -1.34 -15.44
C GLU A 91 14.32 -2.27 -16.32
N ALA A 92 15.38 -2.85 -15.74
CA ALA A 92 16.26 -3.76 -16.45
C ALA A 92 15.56 -5.08 -16.83
N MET A 93 14.71 -5.61 -15.95
CA MET A 93 13.99 -6.87 -16.19
C MET A 93 12.76 -6.71 -17.07
N ILE A 94 12.00 -5.63 -16.89
CA ILE A 94 10.81 -5.32 -17.69
C ILE A 94 11.22 -4.99 -19.14
N ASN A 95 12.21 -4.15 -19.29
CA ASN A 95 12.90 -3.81 -20.56
C ASN A 95 11.97 -3.63 -21.78
N THR A 96 10.91 -2.86 -21.63
CA THR A 96 10.00 -2.49 -22.72
C THR A 96 9.95 -0.97 -22.89
N PRO A 97 9.86 -0.44 -24.13
CA PRO A 97 9.72 1.00 -24.38
C PRO A 97 8.34 1.54 -23.94
N GLU A 98 7.38 0.67 -23.70
CA GLU A 98 6.02 1.04 -23.28
C GLU A 98 5.90 1.27 -21.76
N LEU A 99 6.97 0.97 -21.02
CA LEU A 99 6.98 1.16 -19.57
C LEU A 99 6.92 2.65 -19.21
N HIS A 100 5.98 3.02 -18.35
CA HIS A 100 5.88 4.36 -17.75
C HIS A 100 5.68 4.25 -16.26
N ILE A 101 6.16 5.26 -15.53
CA ILE A 101 5.85 5.45 -14.11
C ILE A 101 4.66 6.38 -14.01
N ILE A 102 3.67 6.03 -13.19
CA ILE A 102 2.56 6.92 -12.81
C ILE A 102 2.77 7.29 -11.35
N SER A 103 2.83 8.59 -11.08
CA SER A 103 2.88 9.13 -9.71
C SER A 103 2.42 10.58 -9.72
N HIS A 104 2.44 11.25 -8.57
CA HIS A 104 2.20 12.70 -8.48
C HIS A 104 3.44 13.47 -8.95
N ALA A 105 3.26 14.68 -9.50
CA ALA A 105 4.37 15.53 -9.95
C ALA A 105 5.42 15.78 -8.86
N GLU A 106 4.99 16.04 -7.62
CA GLU A 106 5.90 16.22 -6.48
C GLU A 106 6.75 14.97 -6.21
N ASN A 107 6.17 13.79 -6.31
CA ASN A 107 6.90 12.51 -6.15
C ASN A 107 7.88 12.29 -7.30
N ASN A 108 7.48 12.63 -8.53
CA ASN A 108 8.30 12.43 -9.74
C ASN A 108 9.62 13.18 -9.67
N VAL A 109 9.68 14.32 -8.95
CA VAL A 109 10.93 15.07 -8.68
C VAL A 109 11.95 14.18 -7.94
N PHE A 110 11.50 13.41 -6.95
CA PHE A 110 12.34 12.53 -6.12
C PHE A 110 12.56 11.17 -6.76
N ILE A 111 11.54 10.58 -7.40
CA ILE A 111 11.66 9.32 -8.14
C ILE A 111 12.71 9.43 -9.25
N HIS A 112 12.93 10.64 -9.78
CA HIS A 112 14.00 10.91 -10.74
C HIS A 112 15.41 10.56 -10.24
N TYR A 113 15.64 10.60 -8.93
CA TYR A 113 16.94 10.22 -8.34
C TYR A 113 17.18 8.70 -8.33
N TYR A 114 16.11 7.89 -8.35
CA TYR A 114 16.22 6.43 -8.50
C TYR A 114 16.48 6.04 -9.95
N SER A 115 15.77 6.64 -10.91
CA SER A 115 16.00 6.43 -12.34
C SER A 115 15.54 7.62 -13.19
N ARG A 116 16.33 7.89 -14.23
CA ARG A 116 16.02 8.88 -15.28
C ARG A 116 15.50 8.21 -16.56
N LYS A 117 15.55 6.88 -16.67
CA LYS A 117 15.30 6.15 -17.90
C LYS A 117 13.82 6.11 -18.25
N THR A 118 12.98 5.68 -17.32
CA THR A 118 11.55 5.49 -17.57
C THR A 118 10.80 6.83 -17.49
N PRO A 119 9.97 7.16 -18.50
CA PRO A 119 9.14 8.35 -18.49
C PRO A 119 8.18 8.34 -17.30
N LYS A 120 7.98 9.52 -16.70
CA LYS A 120 7.13 9.72 -15.53
C LYS A 120 5.91 10.54 -15.89
N ILE A 121 4.73 10.04 -15.55
CA ILE A 121 3.43 10.64 -15.80
C ILE A 121 2.88 11.16 -14.47
N ASP A 122 2.46 12.42 -14.43
CA ASP A 122 1.61 12.92 -13.34
C ASP A 122 0.20 12.35 -13.53
N TYR A 123 -0.32 11.60 -12.56
CA TYR A 123 -1.64 10.97 -12.67
C TYR A 123 -2.76 12.00 -12.95
N ARG A 124 -2.59 13.26 -12.55
CA ARG A 124 -3.54 14.33 -12.83
C ARG A 124 -3.61 14.70 -14.32
N SER A 125 -2.52 14.50 -15.06
CA SER A 125 -2.47 14.74 -16.51
C SER A 125 -3.21 13.68 -17.33
N ILE A 126 -3.59 12.56 -16.70
CA ILE A 126 -4.37 11.48 -17.30
C ILE A 126 -5.76 11.36 -16.64
N ASN A 127 -6.35 12.49 -16.24
CA ASN A 127 -7.68 12.59 -15.65
C ASN A 127 -7.87 11.79 -14.36
N ASN A 128 -6.80 11.60 -13.58
CA ASN A 128 -6.78 10.82 -12.34
C ASN A 128 -7.23 9.36 -12.53
N GLU A 129 -6.98 8.76 -13.69
CA GLU A 129 -7.28 7.36 -13.92
C GLU A 129 -6.31 6.71 -14.92
N PHE A 130 -6.11 5.40 -14.76
CA PHE A 130 -5.50 4.53 -15.76
C PHE A 130 -6.53 3.48 -16.18
N VAL A 131 -6.69 3.29 -17.50
CA VAL A 131 -7.65 2.34 -18.06
C VAL A 131 -6.90 1.28 -18.85
N PHE A 132 -7.07 0.00 -18.48
CA PHE A 132 -6.58 -1.14 -19.24
C PHE A 132 -7.32 -1.28 -20.58
N GLU A 133 -6.75 -1.97 -21.54
CA GLU A 133 -7.40 -2.26 -22.83
C GLU A 133 -8.77 -2.97 -22.66
N SER A 134 -8.93 -3.79 -21.62
CA SER A 134 -10.18 -4.44 -21.27
C SER A 134 -11.28 -3.49 -20.79
N GLY A 135 -10.93 -2.25 -20.43
CA GLY A 135 -11.81 -1.29 -19.78
C GLY A 135 -11.77 -1.31 -18.26
N ARG A 136 -10.97 -2.19 -17.59
CA ARG A 136 -10.71 -2.12 -16.15
C ARG A 136 -10.07 -0.78 -15.81
N ARG A 137 -10.46 -0.16 -14.70
CA ARG A 137 -10.05 1.18 -14.31
C ARG A 137 -9.38 1.20 -12.96
N LEU A 138 -8.26 1.91 -12.89
CA LEU A 138 -7.61 2.32 -11.65
C LEU A 138 -7.80 3.83 -11.50
N ALA A 139 -8.54 4.26 -10.49
CA ALA A 139 -8.75 5.66 -10.17
C ALA A 139 -7.75 6.12 -9.09
N PHE A 140 -7.24 7.34 -9.21
CA PHE A 140 -6.25 7.92 -8.31
C PHE A 140 -6.87 9.05 -7.49
N TYR A 141 -6.64 9.02 -6.18
CA TYR A 141 -7.15 10.01 -5.24
C TYR A 141 -6.00 10.57 -4.40
N GLY A 142 -5.83 11.87 -4.42
CA GLY A 142 -4.78 12.54 -3.64
C GLY A 142 -5.04 12.45 -2.14
N THR A 143 -4.01 12.08 -1.40
CA THR A 143 -3.97 12.07 0.06
C THR A 143 -2.73 12.84 0.55
N PRO A 144 -2.64 14.15 0.21
CA PRO A 144 -1.42 14.92 0.43
C PRO A 144 -1.02 14.89 1.89
N PHE A 145 0.28 14.80 2.14
CA PHE A 145 0.87 14.70 3.47
C PHE A 145 0.50 13.44 4.29
N CYS A 146 0.04 12.39 3.61
CA CYS A 146 -0.06 11.04 4.17
C CYS A 146 0.95 10.06 3.49
N HIS A 147 2.30 10.14 3.75
CA HIS A 147 2.98 11.16 4.58
C HIS A 147 3.76 12.18 3.74
N ALA A 148 3.91 11.96 2.44
CA ALA A 148 4.61 12.86 1.52
C ALA A 148 3.65 13.88 0.88
N PRO A 149 4.15 15.06 0.42
CA PRO A 149 3.29 16.07 -0.21
C PRO A 149 2.49 15.57 -1.40
N GLY A 150 3.07 14.66 -2.19
CA GLY A 150 2.45 14.07 -3.37
C GLY A 150 1.81 12.70 -3.13
N SER A 151 1.55 12.30 -1.89
CA SER A 151 0.90 11.02 -1.58
C SER A 151 -0.48 10.93 -2.19
N PHE A 152 -0.82 9.74 -2.67
CA PHE A 152 -2.13 9.41 -3.23
C PHE A 152 -2.42 7.92 -3.03
N VAL A 153 -3.63 7.51 -3.31
CA VAL A 153 -4.08 6.11 -3.26
C VAL A 153 -4.64 5.69 -4.61
N THR A 154 -4.60 4.40 -4.90
CA THR A 154 -5.13 3.80 -6.13
C THR A 154 -6.34 2.94 -5.80
N TYR A 155 -7.46 3.17 -6.48
CA TYR A 155 -8.68 2.39 -6.32
C TYR A 155 -8.99 1.59 -7.59
N ASP A 156 -8.99 0.26 -7.47
CA ASP A 156 -9.46 -0.63 -8.54
C ASP A 156 -10.98 -0.73 -8.52
N THR A 157 -11.63 -0.19 -9.53
CA THR A 157 -13.09 -0.13 -9.60
C THR A 157 -13.74 -1.49 -9.83
N LYS A 158 -13.03 -2.47 -10.42
CA LYS A 158 -13.53 -3.82 -10.71
C LYS A 158 -13.70 -4.64 -9.43
N THR A 159 -12.68 -4.67 -8.58
CA THR A 159 -12.68 -5.47 -7.35
C THR A 159 -12.97 -4.66 -6.10
N LYS A 160 -13.12 -3.34 -6.23
CA LYS A 160 -13.29 -2.39 -5.12
C LYS A 160 -12.15 -2.48 -4.10
N THR A 161 -10.94 -2.71 -4.61
CA THR A 161 -9.72 -2.78 -3.80
C THR A 161 -9.05 -1.41 -3.79
N LEU A 162 -8.77 -0.89 -2.61
CA LEU A 162 -8.00 0.33 -2.38
C LEU A 162 -6.56 -0.04 -2.03
N PHE A 163 -5.61 0.34 -2.87
CA PHE A 163 -4.18 0.34 -2.56
C PHE A 163 -3.87 1.65 -1.86
N SER A 164 -3.71 1.57 -0.54
CA SER A 164 -3.76 2.75 0.32
C SER A 164 -2.41 3.37 0.63
N SER A 165 -1.33 2.89 0.00
CA SER A 165 0.03 3.32 0.38
C SER A 165 0.26 3.06 1.87
N ASP A 166 0.83 4.01 2.60
CA ASP A 166 1.09 3.90 4.04
C ASP A 166 -0.14 4.03 4.92
N LEU A 167 -1.26 4.52 4.37
CA LEU A 167 -2.51 4.53 5.13
C LEU A 167 -2.97 3.10 5.42
N PHE A 168 -3.41 2.85 6.65
CA PHE A 168 -3.68 1.54 7.25
C PHE A 168 -2.43 0.65 7.41
N GLY A 169 -1.25 1.20 7.16
CA GLY A 169 0.02 0.55 7.46
C GLY A 169 0.16 0.24 8.95
N SER A 170 0.94 -0.79 9.25
CA SER A 170 1.22 -1.19 10.64
C SER A 170 2.64 -1.72 10.79
N TYR A 171 3.18 -1.62 12.01
CA TYR A 171 4.38 -2.35 12.38
C TYR A 171 4.08 -3.85 12.52
N ASP A 172 5.04 -4.69 12.11
CA ASP A 172 4.92 -6.15 12.14
C ASP A 172 5.26 -6.69 13.52
N THR A 173 4.29 -6.75 14.42
CA THR A 173 4.48 -7.38 15.73
C THR A 173 4.10 -8.86 15.70
N GLU A 174 2.91 -9.17 15.20
CA GLU A 174 2.42 -10.51 14.86
C GLU A 174 1.72 -10.38 13.49
N TRP A 175 2.47 -10.58 12.40
CA TRP A 175 1.95 -10.35 11.07
C TRP A 175 1.26 -11.55 10.44
N ALA A 176 0.14 -11.30 9.79
CA ALA A 176 -0.52 -12.20 8.86
C ALA A 176 -0.95 -11.40 7.62
N LEU A 177 -1.01 -12.04 6.44
CA LEU A 177 -1.39 -11.36 5.21
C LEU A 177 -2.77 -10.68 5.31
N PHE A 178 -3.72 -11.33 5.97
CA PHE A 178 -5.04 -10.78 6.27
C PHE A 178 -5.21 -10.65 7.77
N THR A 179 -5.87 -9.59 8.19
CA THR A 179 -6.26 -9.40 9.58
C THR A 179 -7.77 -9.35 9.71
N ASP A 180 -8.29 -9.88 10.83
CA ASP A 180 -9.69 -9.83 11.20
C ASP A 180 -9.87 -8.95 12.42
N LEU A 181 -10.66 -7.90 12.28
CA LEU A 181 -11.06 -7.02 13.37
C LEU A 181 -12.35 -7.55 14.01
N ASN A 182 -12.37 -7.61 15.35
CA ASN A 182 -13.57 -7.98 16.08
C ASN A 182 -14.60 -6.83 16.02
N PRO A 183 -15.92 -7.09 15.90
CA PRO A 183 -16.94 -6.04 15.95
C PRO A 183 -16.84 -5.10 17.18
N ALA A 184 -16.33 -5.59 18.32
CA ALA A 184 -16.06 -4.75 19.48
C ALA A 184 -14.97 -3.68 19.25
N CYS A 185 -14.20 -3.76 18.15
CA CYS A 185 -13.26 -2.72 17.75
C CYS A 185 -13.92 -1.38 17.45
N GLU A 186 -15.23 -1.36 17.15
CA GLU A 186 -16.00 -0.14 16.92
C GLU A 186 -15.89 0.86 18.07
N ILE A 187 -15.87 0.39 19.32
CA ILE A 187 -15.78 1.23 20.53
C ILE A 187 -14.46 1.10 21.28
N CYS A 188 -13.54 0.29 20.77
CA CYS A 188 -12.25 0.00 21.40
C CYS A 188 -11.25 1.14 21.17
N TYR A 189 -10.38 1.38 22.16
CA TYR A 189 -9.27 2.36 22.09
C TYR A 189 -7.93 1.69 21.72
N ALA A 190 -7.94 0.45 21.23
CA ALA A 190 -6.76 -0.30 20.83
C ALA A 190 -5.62 -0.29 21.87
N ASN A 191 -5.60 -1.29 22.71
CA ASN A 191 -4.48 -1.56 23.63
C ASN A 191 -3.57 -2.63 23.05
N GLN A 192 -2.34 -2.77 23.53
CA GLN A 192 -1.42 -3.82 23.09
C GLN A 192 -2.07 -5.21 23.09
N ILE A 193 -2.86 -5.52 24.12
CA ILE A 193 -3.63 -6.76 24.24
C ILE A 193 -5.11 -6.44 24.07
N CYS A 194 -5.75 -7.14 23.14
CA CYS A 194 -7.19 -7.01 22.92
C CYS A 194 -7.98 -7.54 24.14
N PRO A 195 -8.81 -6.71 24.79
CA PRO A 195 -9.56 -7.13 25.96
C PRO A 195 -10.62 -8.19 25.68
N VAL A 196 -11.02 -8.35 24.42
CA VAL A 196 -12.03 -9.35 24.02
C VAL A 196 -11.39 -10.72 23.73
N THR A 197 -10.24 -10.74 23.06
CA THR A 197 -9.61 -11.99 22.59
C THR A 197 -8.46 -12.45 23.50
N GLY A 198 -7.91 -11.55 24.34
CA GLY A 198 -6.70 -11.82 25.12
C GLY A 198 -5.42 -11.95 24.28
N LYS A 199 -5.47 -11.63 22.97
CA LYS A 199 -4.34 -11.68 22.04
C LYS A 199 -3.85 -10.27 21.70
N ALA A 200 -2.73 -10.19 20.97
CA ALA A 200 -2.27 -8.91 20.41
C ALA A 200 -3.40 -8.21 19.63
N CYS A 201 -3.53 -6.91 19.83
CA CYS A 201 -4.56 -6.12 19.17
C CYS A 201 -4.07 -5.68 17.78
N PRO A 202 -4.74 -6.02 16.68
CA PRO A 202 -4.30 -5.64 15.34
C PRO A 202 -4.41 -4.14 15.06
N LEU A 203 -5.28 -3.42 15.77
CA LEU A 203 -5.42 -1.96 15.63
C LEU A 203 -4.31 -1.17 16.33
N TYR A 204 -3.71 -1.73 17.39
CA TYR A 204 -2.69 -1.03 18.15
C TYR A 204 -1.46 -0.65 17.30
N PRO A 205 -0.82 -1.59 16.57
CA PRO A 205 0.32 -1.26 15.71
C PRO A 205 -0.08 -0.37 14.51
N ILE A 206 -1.33 -0.44 14.03
CA ILE A 206 -1.85 0.49 13.02
C ILE A 206 -1.88 1.91 13.60
N GLY A 207 -2.43 2.09 14.80
CA GLY A 207 -2.48 3.40 15.47
C GLY A 207 -1.09 3.99 15.69
N GLN A 208 -0.15 3.19 16.23
CA GLN A 208 1.22 3.63 16.46
C GLN A 208 1.91 4.02 15.15
N PHE A 209 1.71 3.26 14.07
CA PHE A 209 2.28 3.60 12.77
C PHE A 209 1.79 4.97 12.29
N HIS A 210 0.47 5.22 12.35
CA HIS A 210 -0.09 6.50 11.91
C HIS A 210 0.34 7.67 12.78
N GLN A 211 0.45 7.49 14.09
CA GLN A 211 0.95 8.53 15.00
C GLN A 211 2.39 8.94 14.69
N HIS A 212 3.23 8.01 14.23
CA HIS A 212 4.64 8.28 13.96
C HIS A 212 4.92 8.72 12.51
N ILE A 213 4.20 8.16 11.54
CA ILE A 213 4.53 8.31 10.12
C ILE A 213 3.71 9.41 9.44
N MET A 214 2.41 9.53 9.77
CA MET A 214 1.59 10.59 9.17
C MET A 214 1.98 11.96 9.70
N THR A 215 1.79 13.00 8.88
CA THR A 215 2.31 14.34 9.22
C THR A 215 1.48 15.06 10.27
N SER A 216 0.15 14.85 10.29
CA SER A 216 -0.79 15.51 11.21
C SER A 216 -2.16 14.84 11.20
N ASN A 217 -2.96 15.12 12.24
CA ASN A 217 -4.36 14.73 12.27
C ASN A 217 -5.17 15.31 11.09
N ALA A 218 -4.87 16.55 10.70
CA ALA A 218 -5.56 17.18 9.57
C ALA A 218 -5.34 16.44 8.26
N ALA A 219 -4.10 16.00 7.98
CA ALA A 219 -3.78 15.21 6.80
C ALA A 219 -4.48 13.84 6.84
N LEU A 220 -4.44 13.16 7.98
CA LEU A 220 -5.12 11.87 8.16
C LEU A 220 -6.63 11.99 7.94
N ILE A 221 -7.30 12.97 8.57
CA ILE A 221 -8.74 13.17 8.42
C ILE A 221 -9.12 13.47 6.97
N HIS A 222 -8.36 14.33 6.27
CA HIS A 222 -8.59 14.58 4.86
C HIS A 222 -8.52 13.30 4.01
N ALA A 223 -7.52 12.45 4.26
CA ALA A 223 -7.40 11.17 3.56
C ALA A 223 -8.58 10.23 3.85
N LEU A 224 -9.04 10.16 5.10
CA LEU A 224 -10.21 9.36 5.48
C LEU A 224 -11.49 9.87 4.82
N ASP A 225 -11.69 11.21 4.70
CA ASP A 225 -12.83 11.79 3.98
C ASP A 225 -12.87 11.35 2.52
N VAL A 226 -11.69 11.31 1.86
CA VAL A 226 -11.57 10.81 0.48
C VAL A 226 -11.97 9.34 0.39
N MET A 227 -11.53 8.51 1.32
CA MET A 227 -11.79 7.06 1.29
C MET A 227 -13.24 6.71 1.63
N GLU A 228 -13.86 7.42 2.58
CA GLU A 228 -15.26 7.20 2.97
C GLU A 228 -16.25 7.48 1.82
N ALA A 229 -15.85 8.26 0.83
CA ALA A 229 -16.64 8.49 -0.38
C ALA A 229 -16.61 7.31 -1.36
N LEU A 230 -15.77 6.29 -1.13
CA LEU A 230 -15.58 5.13 -2.02
C LEU A 230 -16.28 3.88 -1.47
N ASP A 231 -16.78 3.03 -2.40
CA ASP A 231 -17.34 1.71 -2.05
C ASP A 231 -16.21 0.67 -1.95
N ILE A 232 -15.49 0.65 -0.83
CA ILE A 232 -14.32 -0.18 -0.62
C ILE A 232 -14.72 -1.54 -0.04
N GLU A 233 -14.30 -2.63 -0.72
CA GLU A 233 -14.40 -4.02 -0.24
C GLU A 233 -13.11 -4.51 0.41
N ARG A 234 -11.96 -3.92 0.01
CA ARG A 234 -10.63 -4.33 0.50
C ARG A 234 -9.69 -3.14 0.55
N ILE A 235 -8.90 -3.08 1.64
CA ILE A 235 -7.75 -2.18 1.74
C ILE A 235 -6.48 -3.01 1.68
N ALA A 236 -5.60 -2.67 0.75
CA ALA A 236 -4.31 -3.29 0.51
C ALA A 236 -3.19 -2.26 0.78
N PRO A 237 -2.69 -2.17 2.03
CA PRO A 237 -1.70 -1.18 2.41
C PRO A 237 -0.29 -1.58 1.99
N GLN A 238 0.63 -0.60 1.95
CA GLN A 238 2.06 -0.83 1.68
C GLN A 238 2.76 -1.59 2.81
N HIS A 239 2.29 -1.46 4.04
CA HIS A 239 2.80 -2.13 5.23
C HIS A 239 1.68 -2.77 6.03
N GLY A 240 1.99 -3.89 6.71
CA GLY A 240 1.02 -4.58 7.56
C GLY A 240 0.04 -5.47 6.79
N SER A 241 -1.11 -5.71 7.37
CA SER A 241 -2.08 -6.71 6.89
C SER A 241 -3.16 -6.10 6.01
N ILE A 242 -3.64 -6.89 5.05
CA ILE A 242 -4.79 -6.56 4.22
C ILE A 242 -6.08 -6.66 5.04
N LEU A 243 -6.95 -5.65 4.91
CA LEU A 243 -8.30 -5.62 5.46
C LEU A 243 -9.29 -6.04 4.37
N SER A 244 -10.04 -7.13 4.57
CA SER A 244 -10.93 -7.67 3.54
C SER A 244 -12.36 -7.79 4.05
N GLY A 245 -13.30 -7.20 3.31
CA GLY A 245 -14.72 -7.10 3.63
C GLY A 245 -15.11 -5.74 4.18
N LYS A 246 -16.31 -5.27 3.81
CA LYS A 246 -16.82 -3.93 4.16
C LYS A 246 -16.79 -3.66 5.66
N GLN A 247 -17.13 -4.65 6.48
CA GLN A 247 -17.12 -4.50 7.94
C GLN A 247 -15.70 -4.21 8.46
N GLN A 248 -14.69 -4.93 7.96
CA GLN A 248 -13.29 -4.75 8.34
C GLN A 248 -12.79 -3.35 7.96
N VAL A 249 -13.13 -2.91 6.74
CA VAL A 249 -12.83 -1.57 6.23
C VAL A 249 -13.47 -0.49 7.12
N GLN A 250 -14.76 -0.63 7.45
CA GLN A 250 -15.48 0.33 8.29
C GLN A 250 -14.91 0.43 9.71
N LEU A 251 -14.56 -0.70 10.32
CA LEU A 251 -13.94 -0.71 11.66
C LEU A 251 -12.60 0.01 11.67
N ALA A 252 -11.77 -0.21 10.63
CA ALA A 252 -10.46 0.43 10.52
C ALA A 252 -10.58 1.94 10.25
N LEU A 253 -11.46 2.36 9.33
CA LEU A 253 -11.77 3.77 9.08
C LEU A 253 -12.24 4.48 10.36
N HIS A 254 -13.20 3.87 11.06
CA HIS A 254 -13.74 4.40 12.30
C HIS A 254 -12.67 4.54 13.40
N TYR A 255 -11.76 3.55 13.50
CA TYR A 255 -10.65 3.61 14.45
C TYR A 255 -9.72 4.78 14.13
N LEU A 256 -9.24 4.89 12.88
CA LEU A 256 -8.30 5.95 12.49
C LEU A 256 -8.92 7.36 12.60
N ARG A 257 -10.24 7.49 12.37
CA ARG A 257 -10.94 8.78 12.53
C ARG A 257 -10.93 9.30 13.95
N ARG A 258 -10.81 8.42 14.94
CA ARG A 258 -10.73 8.79 16.36
C ARG A 258 -9.30 8.90 16.89
N LEU A 259 -8.32 8.60 16.03
CA LEU A 259 -6.92 8.66 16.44
C LEU A 259 -6.49 10.10 16.62
N GLY A 260 -5.92 10.39 17.79
CA GLY A 260 -5.29 11.68 18.11
C GLY A 260 -3.77 11.58 18.09
N ASP A 261 -3.13 12.71 18.34
CA ASP A 261 -1.68 12.81 18.50
C ASP A 261 -0.89 12.25 17.29
N VAL A 262 -1.30 12.66 16.09
CA VAL A 262 -0.68 12.22 14.82
C VAL A 262 0.40 13.20 14.39
N GLY A 263 1.62 12.71 14.22
CA GLY A 263 2.74 13.49 13.68
C GLY A 263 3.05 14.74 14.51
N ILE A 264 2.99 15.90 13.87
CA ILE A 264 3.31 17.18 14.52
C ILE A 264 2.34 17.52 15.66
N ASP A 265 1.11 17.00 15.64
CA ASP A 265 0.11 17.28 16.67
C ASP A 265 0.51 16.64 18.01
N TYR A 266 1.20 15.48 17.99
CA TYR A 266 1.79 14.88 19.20
C TYR A 266 2.80 15.82 19.87
N LEU A 267 3.73 16.42 19.07
CA LEU A 267 4.71 17.35 19.60
C LEU A 267 4.08 18.65 20.13
N ALA A 268 2.94 19.06 19.58
CA ALA A 268 2.21 20.22 20.06
C ALA A 268 1.55 19.96 21.43
N SER A 269 1.05 18.72 21.65
CA SER A 269 0.44 18.33 22.94
C SER A 269 1.48 18.21 24.07
N GLU A 270 2.67 17.68 23.79
CA GLU A 270 3.76 17.58 24.79
C GLU A 270 4.31 18.93 25.25
N LYS A 271 4.31 19.97 24.38
CA LYS A 271 4.79 21.31 24.73
C LYS A 271 3.82 22.13 25.57
N MET A 272 2.60 21.64 25.75
CA MET A 272 1.58 22.26 26.61
C MET A 272 1.60 21.73 28.06
N LEU A 273 2.49 20.79 28.36
CA LEU A 273 2.81 20.27 29.68
C LEU A 273 4.13 20.85 30.18
#